data_a403a89c74f54bad18f0215192b650ee
#
_entry.id   a403a89c74f54bad18f0215192b650ee
#
_cell.length_a   1.000
_cell.length_b   1.000
_cell.length_c   1.000
_cell.angle_alpha   90.00
_cell.angle_beta   90.00
_cell.angle_gamma   90.00
#
_symmetry.space_group_name_H-M   'P 1'
#
loop_
_entity.id
_entity.type
_entity.pdbx_description
1 polymer ?
#
loop_
_entity_poly.entity_id
_entity_poly.type
_entity_poly.pdbx_seq_one_letter_code
_entity_poly.pdbx_strand_id
1 'polypeptide(L)'
;MNKPYDVGFICGRFQTFHKGHEKLVETGLMLCDRLLIFIGSSQEDGTERNPFNITTREKMLKEIYGGRGDIMIYGLPDLTTENDITPAWGSYLLDKIDRYIYKKPDIMIYGNDESRSAWFSKEDLKGMTELIINRSDLPISATMVRDYMVHDQRKEWMQFVNPKLHKMYDELRMQLMSVEYYKKVAEV
;
A
#
# COMPACT_ATOMS: atom_id res chain seq x y z
N MET A 1 24.96 10.75 2.10
CA MET A 1 24.69 10.65 3.56
C MET A 1 24.10 9.29 3.80
N ASN A 2 24.60 8.54 4.79
CA ASN A 2 23.97 7.28 5.17
C ASN A 2 22.62 7.57 5.82
N LYS A 3 21.58 6.89 5.42
CA LYS A 3 20.27 7.01 6.04
C LYS A 3 20.25 6.33 7.42
N PRO A 4 19.35 6.74 8.34
CA PRO A 4 19.34 6.19 9.71
C PRO A 4 19.02 4.68 9.79
N TYR A 5 18.35 4.13 8.77
CA TYR A 5 17.98 2.72 8.70
C TYR A 5 18.50 2.09 7.40
N ASP A 6 18.97 0.84 7.49
CA ASP A 6 19.31 0.08 6.29
C ASP A 6 18.03 -0.40 5.58
N VAL A 7 17.12 -1.04 6.29
CA VAL A 7 15.93 -1.66 5.71
C VAL A 7 14.65 -1.20 6.40
N GLY A 8 13.73 -0.64 5.62
CA GLY A 8 12.37 -0.37 6.04
C GLY A 8 11.34 -1.13 5.21
N PHE A 9 10.13 -1.25 5.74
CA PHE A 9 9.02 -1.79 4.95
C PHE A 9 7.70 -1.06 5.21
N ILE A 10 6.84 -1.14 4.20
CA ILE A 10 5.46 -0.69 4.20
C ILE A 10 4.59 -1.83 3.69
N CYS A 11 3.47 -2.09 4.33
CA CYS A 11 2.48 -3.05 3.87
C CYS A 11 1.13 -2.35 3.71
N GLY A 12 0.49 -2.49 2.55
CA GLY A 12 -0.82 -1.92 2.27
C GLY A 12 -1.48 -2.55 1.06
N ARG A 13 -2.80 -2.43 0.94
CA ARG A 13 -3.53 -2.98 -0.23
C ARG A 13 -3.39 -2.13 -1.49
N PHE A 14 -3.20 -0.81 -1.31
CA PHE A 14 -3.05 0.17 -2.41
C PHE A 14 -4.20 0.14 -3.44
N GLN A 15 -5.44 0.16 -2.96
CA GLN A 15 -6.68 0.05 -3.74
C GLN A 15 -7.49 1.37 -3.77
N THR A 16 -7.10 2.46 -4.42
CA THR A 16 -5.96 2.77 -5.31
C THR A 16 -4.76 3.33 -4.54
N PHE A 17 -3.61 3.49 -5.26
CA PHE A 17 -2.49 4.27 -4.73
C PHE A 17 -2.83 5.77 -4.78
N HIS A 18 -2.61 6.49 -3.69
CA HIS A 18 -2.95 7.92 -3.54
C HIS A 18 -1.89 8.66 -2.70
N LYS A 19 -1.97 9.98 -2.64
CA LYS A 19 -0.99 10.84 -1.93
C LYS A 19 -0.76 10.45 -0.47
N GLY A 20 -1.76 9.89 0.21
CA GLY A 20 -1.58 9.36 1.57
C GLY A 20 -0.60 8.17 1.62
N HIS A 21 -0.67 7.26 0.65
CA HIS A 21 0.31 6.18 0.49
C HIS A 21 1.67 6.72 0.04
N GLU A 22 1.67 7.70 -0.87
CA GLU A 22 2.90 8.35 -1.36
C GLU A 22 3.69 8.96 -0.19
N LYS A 23 3.02 9.63 0.76
CA LYS A 23 3.68 10.17 1.97
C LYS A 23 4.39 9.08 2.79
N LEU A 24 3.81 7.89 2.93
CA LEU A 24 4.46 6.77 3.62
C LEU A 24 5.73 6.33 2.86
N VAL A 25 5.63 6.15 1.55
CA VAL A 25 6.75 5.72 0.70
C VAL A 25 7.87 6.76 0.69
N GLU A 26 7.55 8.03 0.50
CA GLU A 26 8.56 9.11 0.50
C GLU A 26 9.26 9.23 1.86
N THR A 27 8.50 9.06 2.97
CA THR A 27 9.10 9.01 4.31
C THR A 27 10.07 7.83 4.44
N GLY A 28 9.67 6.64 3.97
CA GLY A 28 10.54 5.47 3.94
C GLY A 28 11.80 5.68 3.11
N LEU A 29 11.66 6.30 1.95
CA LEU A 29 12.79 6.63 1.08
C LEU A 29 13.76 7.65 1.69
N MET A 30 13.29 8.56 2.52
CA MET A 30 14.16 9.49 3.25
C MET A 30 14.93 8.78 4.37
N LEU A 31 14.35 7.77 4.99
CA LEU A 31 14.86 7.15 6.21
C LEU A 31 15.64 5.85 5.98
N CYS A 32 15.39 5.12 4.89
CA CYS A 32 15.91 3.78 4.68
C CYS A 32 16.78 3.71 3.41
N ASP A 33 17.89 3.01 3.48
CA ASP A 33 18.73 2.74 2.30
C ASP A 33 18.02 1.79 1.33
N ARG A 34 17.18 0.87 1.87
CA ARG A 34 16.33 -0.05 1.11
C ARG A 34 14.91 -0.03 1.67
N LEU A 35 13.91 0.13 0.81
CA LEU A 35 12.50 0.13 1.19
C LEU A 35 11.74 -0.99 0.48
N LEU A 36 11.13 -1.88 1.27
CA LEU A 36 10.24 -2.90 0.75
C LEU A 36 8.78 -2.42 0.83
N ILE A 37 8.06 -2.57 -0.28
CA ILE A 37 6.63 -2.28 -0.36
C ILE A 37 5.90 -3.60 -0.61
N PHE A 38 5.10 -4.03 0.35
CA PHE A 38 4.25 -5.21 0.23
C PHE A 38 2.83 -4.80 -0.13
N ILE A 39 2.36 -5.33 -1.26
CA ILE A 39 0.98 -5.15 -1.73
C ILE A 39 0.15 -6.30 -1.14
N GLY A 40 -0.55 -6.04 -0.05
CA GLY A 40 -1.39 -7.01 0.67
C GLY A 40 -2.59 -7.47 -0.13
N SER A 41 -3.19 -8.59 0.30
CA SER A 41 -4.31 -9.25 -0.37
C SER A 41 -4.05 -9.42 -1.87
N SER A 42 -2.83 -9.88 -2.22
CA SER A 42 -2.38 -9.91 -3.62
C SER A 42 -3.14 -10.92 -4.49
N GLN A 43 -3.78 -11.91 -3.87
CA GLN A 43 -4.64 -12.90 -4.52
C GLN A 43 -6.07 -12.41 -4.78
N GLU A 44 -6.46 -11.28 -4.17
CA GLU A 44 -7.82 -10.75 -4.23
C GLU A 44 -7.96 -9.69 -5.32
N ASP A 45 -9.06 -9.77 -6.08
CA ASP A 45 -9.51 -8.75 -7.02
C ASP A 45 -11.02 -8.82 -7.28
N GLY A 46 -11.55 -7.85 -8.03
CA GLY A 46 -12.94 -7.83 -8.46
C GLY A 46 -13.98 -7.70 -7.34
N THR A 47 -13.57 -7.30 -6.14
CA THR A 47 -14.47 -7.09 -5.00
C THR A 47 -14.60 -5.61 -4.64
N GLU A 48 -15.57 -5.26 -3.81
CA GLU A 48 -15.71 -3.91 -3.27
C GLU A 48 -14.42 -3.42 -2.62
N ARG A 49 -13.81 -4.26 -1.79
CA ARG A 49 -12.60 -3.93 -1.01
C ARG A 49 -11.33 -4.00 -1.84
N ASN A 50 -11.27 -4.91 -2.80
CA ASN A 50 -10.13 -5.19 -3.66
C ASN A 50 -10.54 -5.14 -5.14
N PRO A 51 -10.92 -3.95 -5.69
CA PRO A 51 -11.35 -3.86 -7.08
C PRO A 51 -10.23 -4.09 -8.08
N PHE A 52 -8.98 -3.75 -7.74
CA PHE A 52 -7.84 -3.87 -8.64
C PHE A 52 -7.01 -5.10 -8.36
N ASN A 53 -6.68 -5.85 -9.41
CA ASN A 53 -5.77 -6.99 -9.30
C ASN A 53 -4.34 -6.57 -8.96
N ILE A 54 -3.50 -7.54 -8.60
CA ILE A 54 -2.11 -7.30 -8.21
C ILE A 54 -1.31 -6.62 -9.31
N THR A 55 -1.49 -7.01 -10.58
CA THR A 55 -0.76 -6.44 -11.72
C THR A 55 -1.02 -4.94 -11.87
N THR A 56 -2.27 -4.51 -11.72
CA THR A 56 -2.65 -3.09 -11.76
C THR A 56 -2.05 -2.31 -10.60
N ARG A 57 -2.07 -2.87 -9.40
CA ARG A 57 -1.51 -2.24 -8.21
C ARG A 57 0.02 -2.11 -8.30
N GLU A 58 0.71 -3.14 -8.78
CA GLU A 58 2.13 -3.07 -9.08
C GLU A 58 2.44 -2.04 -10.18
N LYS A 59 1.62 -1.99 -11.23
CA LYS A 59 1.79 -1.02 -12.32
C LYS A 59 1.74 0.41 -11.81
N MET A 60 0.79 0.75 -10.91
CA MET A 60 0.72 2.07 -10.29
C MET A 60 2.00 2.41 -9.53
N LEU A 61 2.51 1.52 -8.70
CA LEU A 61 3.74 1.73 -7.94
C LEU A 61 4.98 1.82 -8.86
N LYS A 62 5.07 0.95 -9.85
CA LYS A 62 6.17 0.96 -10.84
C LYS A 62 6.15 2.21 -11.72
N GLU A 63 4.98 2.76 -12.02
CA GLU A 63 4.85 4.01 -12.78
C GLU A 63 5.45 5.20 -12.01
N ILE A 64 5.31 5.22 -10.69
CA ILE A 64 5.82 6.30 -9.84
C ILE A 64 7.30 6.08 -9.51
N TYR A 65 7.65 4.87 -9.10
CA TYR A 65 8.94 4.53 -8.49
C TYR A 65 9.82 3.62 -9.33
N GLY A 66 9.38 3.22 -10.52
CA GLY A 66 10.15 2.34 -11.42
C GLY A 66 11.53 2.90 -11.75
N GLY A 67 12.52 2.00 -11.85
CA GLY A 67 13.91 2.36 -12.11
C GLY A 67 14.73 2.75 -10.87
N ARG A 68 14.12 2.83 -9.69
CA ARG A 68 14.84 3.05 -8.41
C ARG A 68 15.42 1.74 -7.89
N GLY A 69 16.72 1.77 -7.54
CA GLY A 69 17.40 0.59 -6.96
C GLY A 69 17.19 0.43 -5.45
N ASP A 70 16.63 1.44 -4.79
CA ASP A 70 16.38 1.49 -3.35
C ASP A 70 14.95 1.09 -2.95
N ILE A 71 14.08 0.73 -3.93
CA ILE A 71 12.72 0.22 -3.70
C ILE A 71 12.57 -1.20 -4.26
N MET A 72 11.93 -2.04 -3.46
CA MET A 72 11.50 -3.39 -3.87
C MET A 72 9.99 -3.53 -3.65
N ILE A 73 9.26 -4.00 -4.66
CA ILE A 73 7.80 -4.10 -4.64
C ILE A 73 7.42 -5.57 -4.80
N TYR A 74 6.63 -6.09 -3.85
CA TYR A 74 6.22 -7.49 -3.82
C TYR A 74 4.72 -7.63 -3.51
N GLY A 75 4.06 -8.58 -4.17
CA GLY A 75 2.74 -9.04 -3.76
C GLY A 75 2.83 -9.87 -2.49
N LEU A 76 1.90 -9.67 -1.56
CA LEU A 76 1.77 -10.43 -0.33
C LEU A 76 0.35 -11.02 -0.28
N PRO A 77 0.17 -12.32 -0.57
CA PRO A 77 -1.12 -12.96 -0.38
C PRO A 77 -1.48 -13.03 1.10
N ASP A 78 -2.76 -13.02 1.40
CA ASP A 78 -3.23 -13.16 2.77
C ASP A 78 -2.89 -14.54 3.32
N LEU A 79 -2.43 -14.59 4.57
CA LEU A 79 -2.10 -15.85 5.25
C LEU A 79 -3.36 -16.69 5.50
N THR A 80 -4.44 -16.02 5.91
CA THR A 80 -5.75 -16.63 6.21
C THR A 80 -6.85 -15.85 5.52
N THR A 81 -7.28 -14.75 6.14
CA THR A 81 -8.23 -13.78 5.59
C THR A 81 -7.71 -12.37 5.79
N GLU A 82 -8.22 -11.41 5.03
CA GLU A 82 -7.87 -9.99 5.14
C GLU A 82 -8.21 -9.35 6.51
N ASN A 83 -8.97 -10.03 7.35
CA ASN A 83 -9.41 -9.57 8.65
C ASN A 83 -8.63 -10.20 9.82
N ASP A 84 -7.73 -11.13 9.53
CA ASP A 84 -6.90 -11.77 10.55
C ASP A 84 -5.79 -10.80 11.00
N ILE A 85 -5.72 -10.54 12.31
CA ILE A 85 -4.72 -9.67 12.95
C ILE A 85 -3.88 -10.42 13.99
N THR A 86 -3.77 -11.73 13.84
CA THR A 86 -2.98 -12.54 14.78
C THR A 86 -1.47 -12.35 14.59
N PRO A 87 -0.63 -12.62 15.61
CA PRO A 87 0.82 -12.57 15.49
C PRO A 87 1.42 -13.49 14.42
N ALA A 88 0.66 -14.48 13.93
CA ALA A 88 1.07 -15.32 12.79
C ALA A 88 1.29 -14.47 11.52
N TRP A 89 0.55 -13.36 11.34
CA TRP A 89 0.76 -12.42 10.26
C TRP A 89 2.13 -11.76 10.31
N GLY A 90 2.57 -11.32 11.49
CA GLY A 90 3.88 -10.71 11.67
C GLY A 90 5.01 -11.67 11.34
N SER A 91 4.95 -12.90 11.87
CA SER A 91 5.93 -13.95 11.55
C SER A 91 5.97 -14.26 10.04
N TYR A 92 4.79 -14.40 9.42
CA TYR A 92 4.69 -14.61 7.97
C TYR A 92 5.32 -13.48 7.16
N LEU A 93 5.07 -12.22 7.53
CA LEU A 93 5.63 -11.05 6.85
C LEU A 93 7.15 -10.98 7.04
N LEU A 94 7.65 -11.22 8.25
CA LEU A 94 9.09 -11.23 8.52
C LEU A 94 9.81 -12.36 7.77
N ASP A 95 9.21 -13.55 7.66
CA ASP A 95 9.73 -14.63 6.83
C ASP A 95 9.83 -14.24 5.35
N LYS A 96 8.83 -13.51 4.85
CA LYS A 96 8.88 -12.99 3.46
C LYS A 96 10.01 -11.98 3.29
N ILE A 97 10.15 -11.05 4.23
CA ILE A 97 11.23 -10.05 4.20
C ILE A 97 12.59 -10.75 4.21
N ASP A 98 12.79 -11.70 5.13
CA ASP A 98 14.06 -12.44 5.23
C ASP A 98 14.43 -13.16 3.93
N ARG A 99 13.47 -13.77 3.24
CA ARG A 99 13.69 -14.43 1.94
C ARG A 99 14.18 -13.48 0.84
N TYR A 100 13.84 -12.21 0.91
CA TYR A 100 14.23 -11.23 -0.12
C TYR A 100 15.54 -10.52 0.20
N ILE A 101 15.81 -10.25 1.48
CA ILE A 101 16.93 -9.40 1.87
C ILE A 101 17.89 -10.05 2.88
N TYR A 102 17.58 -11.26 3.37
CA TYR A 102 18.37 -12.02 4.35
C TYR A 102 18.67 -11.21 5.62
N LYS A 103 17.72 -10.40 6.07
CA LYS A 103 17.84 -9.52 7.22
C LYS A 103 16.48 -9.17 7.79
N LYS A 104 16.40 -9.03 9.12
CA LYS A 104 15.23 -8.43 9.79
C LYS A 104 15.18 -6.93 9.43
N PRO A 105 13.99 -6.35 9.16
CA PRO A 105 13.84 -4.92 8.90
C PRO A 105 14.15 -4.10 10.15
N ASP A 106 14.70 -2.91 9.94
CA ASP A 106 15.04 -1.98 11.02
C ASP A 106 13.83 -1.10 11.42
N ILE A 107 12.92 -0.86 10.47
CA ILE A 107 11.76 0.03 10.68
C ILE A 107 10.53 -0.43 9.89
N MET A 108 9.37 -0.36 10.57
CA MET A 108 8.05 -0.51 9.98
C MET A 108 7.36 0.86 9.90
N ILE A 109 6.76 1.20 8.75
CA ILE A 109 6.12 2.51 8.52
C ILE A 109 4.67 2.30 8.12
N TYR A 110 3.74 2.97 8.82
CA TYR A 110 2.31 2.91 8.51
C TYR A 110 1.55 4.14 9.00
N GLY A 111 0.29 4.29 8.58
CA GLY A 111 -0.57 5.39 8.98
C GLY A 111 -1.24 5.15 10.33
N ASN A 112 -1.59 6.21 11.05
CA ASN A 112 -2.25 6.16 12.36
C ASN A 112 -3.71 5.63 12.33
N ASP A 113 -4.25 5.39 11.15
CA ASP A 113 -5.53 4.71 10.90
C ASP A 113 -5.42 3.17 10.96
N GLU A 114 -4.21 2.64 11.17
CA GLU A 114 -3.91 1.22 11.23
C GLU A 114 -3.24 0.84 12.55
N SER A 115 -3.36 -0.41 12.96
CA SER A 115 -2.70 -0.96 14.15
C SER A 115 -1.84 -2.16 13.77
N ARG A 116 -0.73 -1.89 13.07
CA ARG A 116 0.15 -2.93 12.52
C ARG A 116 0.95 -3.69 13.58
N SER A 117 1.29 -3.03 14.69
CA SER A 117 2.00 -3.68 15.79
C SER A 117 1.25 -4.88 16.38
N ALA A 118 -0.08 -4.89 16.30
CA ALA A 118 -0.90 -6.04 16.72
C ALA A 118 -0.64 -7.33 15.93
N TRP A 119 -0.05 -7.22 14.74
CA TRP A 119 0.31 -8.37 13.92
C TRP A 119 1.58 -9.10 14.38
N PHE A 120 2.33 -8.53 15.31
CA PHE A 120 3.64 -9.01 15.70
C PHE A 120 3.66 -9.42 17.17
N SER A 121 4.43 -10.46 17.47
CA SER A 121 4.81 -10.76 18.84
C SER A 121 5.77 -9.70 19.39
N LYS A 122 5.91 -9.62 20.73
CA LYS A 122 6.90 -8.73 21.35
C LYS A 122 8.33 -9.03 20.90
N GLU A 123 8.64 -10.29 20.64
CA GLU A 123 9.96 -10.71 20.17
C GLU A 123 10.18 -10.29 18.71
N ASP A 124 9.15 -10.36 17.88
CA ASP A 124 9.20 -9.87 16.50
C ASP A 124 9.48 -8.35 16.44
N LEU A 125 8.90 -7.58 17.36
CA LEU A 125 9.08 -6.13 17.42
C LEU A 125 10.43 -5.71 18.01
N LYS A 126 11.11 -6.59 18.73
CA LYS A 126 12.38 -6.28 19.38
C LYS A 126 13.45 -5.82 18.38
N GLY A 127 13.98 -4.63 18.60
CA GLY A 127 14.98 -4.00 17.71
C GLY A 127 14.43 -3.45 16.40
N MET A 128 13.11 -3.50 16.18
CA MET A 128 12.45 -2.86 15.04
C MET A 128 11.77 -1.56 15.50
N THR A 129 12.06 -0.47 14.82
CA THR A 129 11.39 0.82 15.05
C THR A 129 10.00 0.79 14.40
N GLU A 130 9.02 1.35 15.11
CA GLU A 130 7.68 1.58 14.58
C GLU A 130 7.50 3.07 14.32
N LEU A 131 7.28 3.45 13.07
CA LEU A 131 6.99 4.83 12.67
C LEU A 131 5.56 4.96 12.21
N ILE A 132 4.76 5.66 13.01
CA ILE A 132 3.36 5.93 12.74
C ILE A 132 3.21 7.34 12.16
N ILE A 133 2.76 7.43 10.91
CA ILE A 133 2.54 8.70 10.24
C ILE A 133 1.14 9.20 10.55
N ASN A 134 1.06 10.40 11.11
CA ASN A 134 -0.23 11.06 11.30
C ASN A 134 -0.81 11.46 9.94
N ARG A 135 -2.00 10.95 9.63
CA ARG A 135 -2.72 11.21 8.37
C ARG A 135 -3.80 12.29 8.50
N SER A 136 -3.97 12.90 9.68
CA SER A 136 -4.99 13.96 9.88
C SER A 136 -4.81 15.16 8.95
N ASP A 137 -3.56 15.46 8.59
CA ASP A 137 -3.24 16.58 7.68
C ASP A 137 -3.53 16.24 6.20
N LEU A 138 -3.79 14.97 5.90
CA LEU A 138 -4.12 14.46 4.57
C LEU A 138 -5.35 13.55 4.67
N PRO A 139 -6.56 14.10 4.76
CA PRO A 139 -7.79 13.33 4.93
C PRO A 139 -8.17 12.63 3.61
N ILE A 140 -7.33 11.70 3.16
CA ILE A 140 -7.48 10.94 1.92
C ILE A 140 -7.66 9.47 2.26
N SER A 141 -8.69 8.85 1.69
CA SER A 141 -8.88 7.40 1.74
C SER A 141 -8.98 6.81 0.33
N ALA A 142 -8.62 5.55 0.20
CA ALA A 142 -8.79 4.84 -1.07
C ALA A 142 -10.27 4.78 -1.49
N THR A 143 -11.20 4.73 -0.54
CA THR A 143 -12.65 4.77 -0.80
C THR A 143 -13.05 6.09 -1.44
N MET A 144 -12.64 7.23 -0.87
CA MET A 144 -12.91 8.56 -1.45
C MET A 144 -12.33 8.69 -2.87
N VAL A 145 -11.11 8.20 -3.07
CA VAL A 145 -10.45 8.27 -4.39
C VAL A 145 -11.18 7.39 -5.42
N ARG A 146 -11.70 6.23 -5.02
CA ARG A 146 -12.54 5.38 -5.89
C ARG A 146 -13.89 6.03 -6.18
N ASP A 147 -14.48 6.72 -5.21
CA ASP A 147 -15.75 7.42 -5.38
C ASP A 147 -15.68 8.47 -6.49
N TYR A 148 -14.61 9.28 -6.53
CA TYR A 148 -14.38 10.20 -7.66
C TYR A 148 -14.32 9.48 -9.02
N MET A 149 -13.77 8.27 -9.07
CA MET A 149 -13.70 7.50 -10.31
C MET A 149 -15.07 6.93 -10.70
N VAL A 150 -15.87 6.48 -9.74
CA VAL A 150 -17.24 5.99 -9.98
C VAL A 150 -18.06 7.08 -10.64
N HIS A 151 -18.05 8.30 -10.10
CA HIS A 151 -18.82 9.43 -10.58
C HIS A 151 -18.15 10.22 -11.72
N ASP A 152 -17.08 9.68 -12.31
CA ASP A 152 -16.31 10.30 -13.40
C ASP A 152 -15.77 11.71 -13.09
N GLN A 153 -15.46 11.95 -11.83
CA GLN A 153 -14.89 13.21 -11.33
C GLN A 153 -13.35 13.19 -11.49
N ARG A 154 -12.90 13.16 -12.74
CA ARG A 154 -11.48 13.02 -13.09
C ARG A 154 -10.59 14.12 -12.51
N LYS A 155 -11.09 15.36 -12.51
CA LYS A 155 -10.33 16.54 -12.00
C LYS A 155 -10.09 16.43 -10.50
N GLU A 156 -11.09 15.99 -9.75
CA GLU A 156 -11.04 15.76 -8.32
C GLU A 156 -10.08 14.60 -8.01
N TRP A 157 -10.22 13.49 -8.72
CA TRP A 157 -9.31 12.34 -8.60
C TRP A 157 -7.85 12.73 -8.80
N MET A 158 -7.54 13.54 -9.84
CA MET A 158 -6.18 13.99 -10.15
C MET A 158 -5.52 14.78 -9.00
N GLN A 159 -6.30 15.42 -8.12
CA GLN A 159 -5.77 16.17 -6.98
C GLN A 159 -5.19 15.25 -5.90
N PHE A 160 -5.67 14.00 -5.81
CA PHE A 160 -5.34 13.06 -4.74
C PHE A 160 -4.36 11.97 -5.13
N VAL A 161 -3.95 11.93 -6.40
CA VAL A 161 -2.99 10.93 -6.90
C VAL A 161 -1.75 11.59 -7.49
N ASN A 162 -0.68 10.79 -7.63
CA ASN A 162 0.54 11.26 -8.28
C ASN A 162 0.28 11.59 -9.76
N PRO A 163 0.80 12.72 -10.30
CA PRO A 163 0.61 13.09 -11.70
C PRO A 163 1.02 12.01 -12.72
N LYS A 164 1.98 11.16 -12.41
CA LYS A 164 2.39 10.03 -13.26
C LYS A 164 1.26 9.02 -13.49
N LEU A 165 0.29 8.96 -12.58
CA LEU A 165 -0.87 8.07 -12.69
C LEU A 165 -2.03 8.67 -13.52
N HIS A 166 -2.00 9.97 -13.85
CA HIS A 166 -3.11 10.62 -14.54
C HIS A 166 -3.45 9.96 -15.89
N LYS A 167 -2.45 9.44 -16.59
CA LYS A 167 -2.62 8.70 -17.85
C LYS A 167 -3.29 7.34 -17.68
N MET A 168 -3.36 6.82 -16.46
CA MET A 168 -3.98 5.52 -16.15
C MET A 168 -5.47 5.65 -15.78
N TYR A 169 -6.02 6.86 -15.70
CA TYR A 169 -7.39 7.09 -15.22
C TYR A 169 -8.42 6.20 -15.90
N ASP A 170 -8.44 6.20 -17.23
CA ASP A 170 -9.45 5.49 -18.00
C ASP A 170 -9.34 3.96 -17.81
N GLU A 171 -8.12 3.42 -17.77
CA GLU A 171 -7.86 2.00 -17.48
C GLU A 171 -8.32 1.63 -16.04
N LEU A 172 -7.96 2.45 -15.06
CA LEU A 172 -8.33 2.22 -13.66
C LEU A 172 -9.85 2.32 -13.49
N ARG A 173 -10.50 3.34 -14.08
CA ARG A 173 -11.95 3.49 -14.02
C ARG A 173 -12.67 2.32 -14.67
N MET A 174 -12.18 1.85 -15.82
CA MET A 174 -12.76 0.69 -16.51
C MET A 174 -12.70 -0.56 -15.62
N GLN A 175 -11.56 -0.84 -14.96
CA GLN A 175 -11.44 -1.94 -14.01
C GLN A 175 -12.38 -1.77 -12.82
N LEU A 176 -12.41 -0.59 -12.22
CA LEU A 176 -13.29 -0.30 -11.09
C LEU A 176 -14.76 -0.57 -11.46
N MET A 177 -15.19 -0.04 -12.60
CA MET A 177 -16.57 -0.18 -13.09
C MET A 177 -16.89 -1.57 -13.62
N SER A 178 -15.93 -2.48 -13.76
CA SER A 178 -16.20 -3.90 -14.04
C SER A 178 -16.73 -4.65 -12.82
N VAL A 179 -16.49 -4.13 -11.61
CA VAL A 179 -16.96 -4.71 -10.34
C VAL A 179 -18.43 -4.36 -10.12
N GLU A 180 -19.26 -5.35 -9.89
CA GLU A 180 -20.72 -5.21 -9.76
C GLU A 180 -21.15 -4.21 -8.67
N TYR A 181 -20.43 -4.19 -7.56
CA TYR A 181 -20.66 -3.21 -6.49
C TYR A 181 -20.60 -1.77 -6.98
N TYR A 182 -19.53 -1.41 -7.73
CA TYR A 182 -19.33 -0.04 -8.20
C TYR A 182 -20.27 0.38 -9.33
N LYS A 183 -20.77 -0.57 -10.12
CA LYS A 183 -21.87 -0.29 -11.08
C LYS A 183 -23.11 0.18 -10.34
N LYS A 184 -23.49 -0.52 -9.27
CA LYS A 184 -24.67 -0.16 -8.46
C LYS A 184 -24.50 1.18 -7.75
N VAL A 185 -23.30 1.49 -7.26
CA VAL A 185 -23.02 2.80 -6.65
C VAL A 185 -23.17 3.94 -7.65
N ALA A 186 -22.79 3.74 -8.91
CA ALA A 186 -22.89 4.74 -9.96
C ALA A 186 -24.33 5.07 -10.40
N GLU A 187 -25.31 4.22 -10.07
CA GLU A 187 -26.73 4.38 -10.42
C GLU A 187 -27.51 5.22 -9.39
N VAL A 188 -26.90 5.56 -8.26
CA VAL A 188 -27.50 6.29 -7.15
C VAL A 188 -27.08 7.76 -7.18
#